data_794806d4916eafa4c2264f093d8f0914
#
_entry.id   794806d4916eafa4c2264f093d8f0914
#
_cell.length_a   1.000
_cell.length_b   1.000
_cell.length_c   1.000
_cell.angle_alpha   90.00
_cell.angle_beta   90.00
_cell.angle_gamma   90.00
#
_symmetry.space_group_name_H-M   'P 1'
#
loop_
_entity.id
_entity.type
_entity.pdbx_description
1 polymer ?
#
loop_
_entity_poly.entity_id
_entity_poly.type
_entity_poly.pdbx_seq_one_letter_code
_entity_poly.pdbx_strand_id
1 'polypeptide(L)'
;MKLDVPSDLGMVGDAVELVASHLPPGTLSPRRISFNLRTALAEALGNAIRYGNGEDPERVVQVRVELGRDFVRIHVMDDGLGFDTGRLPDPTHPDNLEREYGRGLFVIRHLVDDVAFNEKGNGICLTLRAG
;
A
#
# COMPACT_ATOMS: atom_id res chain seq x y z
N MET A 1 -4.78 -2.74 -14.30
CA MET A 1 -5.87 -3.11 -13.36
C MET A 1 -6.18 -1.95 -12.45
N LYS A 2 -7.44 -1.63 -12.29
CA LYS A 2 -7.93 -0.61 -11.36
C LYS A 2 -8.99 -1.24 -10.47
N LEU A 3 -9.00 -0.86 -9.20
CA LEU A 3 -9.92 -1.41 -8.22
C LEU A 3 -10.33 -0.32 -7.22
N ASP A 4 -11.61 -0.20 -6.95
CA ASP A 4 -12.12 0.68 -5.89
C ASP A 4 -12.47 -0.18 -4.67
N VAL A 5 -11.87 0.14 -3.54
CA VAL A 5 -12.05 -0.61 -2.29
C VAL A 5 -12.82 0.26 -1.30
N PRO A 6 -13.97 -0.21 -0.80
CA PRO A 6 -14.67 0.51 0.26
C PRO A 6 -13.78 0.71 1.48
N SER A 7 -13.99 1.80 2.22
CA SER A 7 -13.19 2.11 3.41
C SER A 7 -13.63 1.28 4.62
N ASP A 8 -13.56 -0.02 4.46
CA ASP A 8 -13.91 -1.02 5.45
C ASP A 8 -12.73 -1.98 5.59
N LEU A 9 -12.16 -2.08 6.77
CA LEU A 9 -11.00 -2.95 7.03
C LEU A 9 -11.29 -4.42 6.71
N GLY A 10 -12.55 -4.85 6.79
CA GLY A 10 -12.94 -6.21 6.41
C GLY A 10 -12.74 -6.53 4.93
N MET A 11 -12.59 -5.50 4.08
CA MET A 11 -12.40 -5.70 2.64
C MET A 11 -10.93 -5.80 2.23
N VAL A 12 -9.99 -5.56 3.15
CA VAL A 12 -8.55 -5.56 2.82
C VAL A 12 -8.10 -6.91 2.30
N GLY A 13 -8.48 -8.00 2.97
CA GLY A 13 -8.08 -9.34 2.57
C GLY A 13 -8.51 -9.68 1.14
N ASP A 14 -9.76 -9.40 0.80
CA ASP A 14 -10.30 -9.69 -0.53
C ASP A 14 -9.61 -8.84 -1.61
N ALA A 15 -9.34 -7.57 -1.31
CA ALA A 15 -8.64 -6.68 -2.23
C ALA A 15 -7.22 -7.18 -2.50
N VAL A 16 -6.51 -7.58 -1.46
CA VAL A 16 -5.15 -8.12 -1.59
C VAL A 16 -5.15 -9.39 -2.45
N GLU A 17 -6.09 -10.31 -2.20
CA GLU A 17 -6.21 -11.53 -3.00
C GLU A 17 -6.52 -11.22 -4.47
N LEU A 18 -7.39 -10.28 -4.71
CA LEU A 18 -7.75 -9.89 -6.07
C LEU A 18 -6.54 -9.37 -6.84
N VAL A 19 -5.74 -8.50 -6.23
CA VAL A 19 -4.52 -7.98 -6.84
C VAL A 19 -3.52 -9.11 -7.09
N ALA A 20 -3.23 -9.92 -6.06
CA ALA A 20 -2.25 -11.00 -6.17
C ALA A 20 -2.62 -12.01 -7.25
N SER A 21 -3.91 -12.36 -7.36
CA SER A 21 -4.39 -13.34 -8.34
C SER A 21 -4.37 -12.82 -9.77
N HIS A 22 -4.33 -11.50 -9.98
CA HIS A 22 -4.29 -10.90 -11.31
C HIS A 22 -2.88 -10.74 -11.87
N LEU A 23 -1.85 -11.01 -11.08
CA LEU A 23 -0.48 -10.90 -11.57
C LEU A 23 -0.18 -12.11 -12.47
N PRO A 24 0.35 -11.88 -13.70
CA PRO A 24 0.72 -12.98 -14.57
C PRO A 24 1.80 -13.85 -13.93
N PRO A 25 1.79 -15.17 -14.18
CA PRO A 25 2.84 -16.06 -13.70
C PRO A 25 4.23 -15.55 -14.11
N GLY A 26 5.19 -15.61 -13.18
CA GLY A 26 6.54 -15.18 -13.45
C GLY A 26 6.82 -13.69 -13.29
N THR A 27 5.80 -12.87 -12.99
CA THR A 27 5.98 -11.44 -12.75
C THR A 27 6.86 -11.20 -11.53
N LEU A 28 6.59 -11.91 -10.45
CA LEU A 28 7.38 -11.93 -9.22
C LEU A 28 7.51 -13.39 -8.77
N SER A 29 8.53 -13.67 -7.95
CA SER A 29 8.64 -15.01 -7.38
C SER A 29 7.43 -15.31 -6.47
N PRO A 30 7.07 -16.60 -6.28
CA PRO A 30 5.97 -16.97 -5.39
C PRO A 30 6.12 -16.40 -3.98
N ARG A 31 7.33 -16.37 -3.45
CA ARG A 31 7.60 -15.80 -2.12
C ARG A 31 7.35 -14.29 -2.07
N ARG A 32 7.78 -13.58 -3.10
CA ARG A 32 7.55 -12.13 -3.15
C ARG A 32 6.06 -11.79 -3.28
N ILE A 33 5.29 -12.62 -3.97
CA ILE A 33 3.84 -12.44 -4.03
C ILE A 33 3.19 -12.83 -2.71
N SER A 34 3.50 -14.02 -2.17
CA SER A 34 2.80 -14.55 -1.00
C SER A 34 3.13 -13.82 0.30
N PHE A 35 4.29 -13.19 0.38
CA PHE A 35 4.70 -12.49 1.59
C PHE A 35 4.87 -11.00 1.36
N ASN A 36 5.83 -10.59 0.51
CA ASN A 36 6.17 -9.18 0.35
C ASN A 36 5.01 -8.34 -0.18
N LEU A 37 4.45 -8.74 -1.31
CA LEU A 37 3.37 -7.98 -1.95
C LEU A 37 2.12 -7.96 -1.08
N ARG A 38 1.67 -9.12 -0.62
CA ARG A 38 0.43 -9.23 0.16
C ARG A 38 0.50 -8.45 1.46
N THR A 39 1.61 -8.55 2.18
CA THR A 39 1.78 -7.85 3.46
C THR A 39 1.89 -6.35 3.25
N ALA A 40 2.71 -5.91 2.30
CA ALA A 40 2.88 -4.48 2.03
C ALA A 40 1.57 -3.84 1.54
N LEU A 41 0.85 -4.51 0.66
CA LEU A 41 -0.42 -4.00 0.15
C LEU A 41 -1.48 -3.95 1.25
N ALA A 42 -1.54 -4.96 2.11
CA ALA A 42 -2.47 -4.96 3.24
C ALA A 42 -2.20 -3.78 4.20
N GLU A 43 -0.94 -3.49 4.48
CA GLU A 43 -0.57 -2.34 5.31
C GLU A 43 -0.93 -1.02 4.64
N ALA A 44 -0.65 -0.89 3.35
CA ALA A 44 -0.98 0.34 2.61
C ALA A 44 -2.49 0.57 2.54
N LEU A 45 -3.27 -0.47 2.28
CA LEU A 45 -4.73 -0.38 2.26
C LEU A 45 -5.28 -0.04 3.65
N GLY A 46 -4.79 -0.71 4.68
CA GLY A 46 -5.21 -0.42 6.06
C GLY A 46 -4.96 1.02 6.45
N ASN A 47 -3.79 1.56 6.11
CA ASN A 47 -3.45 2.95 6.36
C ASN A 47 -4.36 3.91 5.59
N ALA A 48 -4.63 3.64 4.32
CA ALA A 48 -5.51 4.47 3.51
C ALA A 48 -6.94 4.49 4.07
N ILE A 49 -7.45 3.34 4.48
CA ILE A 49 -8.78 3.22 5.04
C ILE A 49 -8.88 3.92 6.40
N ARG A 50 -7.94 3.65 7.31
CA ARG A 50 -7.97 4.18 8.68
C ARG A 50 -7.61 5.65 8.75
N TYR A 51 -6.44 6.00 8.24
CA TYR A 51 -5.86 7.33 8.42
C TYR A 51 -6.21 8.29 7.29
N GLY A 52 -6.33 7.78 6.08
CA GLY A 52 -6.70 8.58 4.93
C GLY A 52 -8.19 8.87 4.90
N ASN A 53 -9.01 7.85 4.87
CA ASN A 53 -10.46 7.97 4.74
C ASN A 53 -11.22 7.92 6.07
N GLY A 54 -10.55 7.68 7.20
CA GLY A 54 -11.18 7.66 8.52
C GLY A 54 -12.25 6.58 8.66
N GLU A 55 -12.10 5.46 7.95
CA GLU A 55 -13.07 4.36 7.91
C GLU A 55 -14.47 4.79 7.48
N ASP A 56 -14.56 5.87 6.68
CA ASP A 56 -15.83 6.37 6.16
C ASP A 56 -16.30 5.49 5.00
N PRO A 57 -17.43 4.76 5.14
CA PRO A 57 -17.87 3.83 4.10
C PRO A 57 -18.29 4.50 2.80
N GLU A 58 -18.52 5.81 2.80
CA GLU A 58 -18.84 6.56 1.58
C GLU A 58 -17.61 6.95 0.77
N ARG A 59 -16.41 6.76 1.34
CA ARG A 59 -15.16 7.03 0.65
C ARG A 59 -14.54 5.72 0.19
N VAL A 60 -13.87 5.77 -0.96
CA VAL A 60 -13.19 4.59 -1.51
C VAL A 60 -11.70 4.79 -1.54
N VAL A 61 -10.98 3.68 -1.49
CA VAL A 61 -9.54 3.64 -1.74
C VAL A 61 -9.37 3.12 -3.16
N GLN A 62 -8.66 3.88 -3.99
CA GLN A 62 -8.37 3.47 -5.36
C GLN A 62 -7.06 2.71 -5.38
N VAL A 63 -7.06 1.55 -6.03
CA VAL A 63 -5.87 0.75 -6.25
C VAL A 63 -5.65 0.65 -7.75
N ARG A 64 -4.44 0.96 -8.18
CA ARG A 64 -4.04 0.82 -9.58
C ARG A 64 -2.76 0.02 -9.67
N VAL A 65 -2.76 -1.02 -10.50
CA VAL A 65 -1.60 -1.89 -10.69
C VAL A 65 -1.02 -1.64 -12.07
N GLU A 66 0.27 -1.35 -12.11
CA GLU A 66 1.03 -1.25 -13.34
C GLU A 66 2.02 -2.41 -13.42
N LEU A 67 2.08 -3.05 -14.57
CA LEU A 67 3.02 -4.12 -14.85
C LEU A 67 4.09 -3.62 -15.78
N GLY A 68 5.32 -3.58 -15.31
CA GLY A 68 6.48 -3.33 -16.14
C GLY A 68 7.14 -4.64 -16.54
N ARG A 69 8.21 -4.52 -17.31
CA ARG A 69 8.98 -5.69 -17.75
C ARG A 69 9.58 -6.46 -16.58
N ASP A 70 10.15 -5.72 -15.61
CA ASP A 70 10.87 -6.30 -14.48
C ASP A 70 10.33 -5.83 -13.13
N PHE A 71 9.10 -5.29 -13.10
CA PHE A 71 8.53 -4.76 -11.88
C PHE A 71 7.01 -4.79 -11.86
N VAL A 72 6.47 -4.74 -10.64
CA VAL A 72 5.08 -4.47 -10.36
C VAL A 72 5.02 -3.18 -9.56
N ARG A 73 4.17 -2.24 -9.97
CA ARG A 73 3.97 -1.00 -9.24
C ARG A 73 2.51 -0.88 -8.84
N ILE A 74 2.26 -0.64 -7.57
CA ILE A 74 0.92 -0.56 -7.02
C ILE A 74 0.71 0.82 -6.41
N HIS A 75 -0.31 1.52 -6.92
CA HIS A 75 -0.73 2.81 -6.39
C HIS A 75 -1.94 2.62 -5.50
N VAL A 76 -1.89 3.14 -4.29
CA VAL A 76 -3.00 3.12 -3.33
C VAL A 76 -3.30 4.56 -2.96
N MET A 77 -4.50 5.04 -3.28
CA MET A 77 -4.89 6.43 -3.09
C MET A 77 -6.20 6.52 -2.32
N ASP A 78 -6.23 7.35 -1.29
CA ASP A 78 -7.45 7.65 -0.54
C ASP A 78 -8.05 9.00 -0.96
N ASP A 79 -9.25 9.30 -0.42
CA ASP A 79 -9.96 10.56 -0.67
C ASP A 79 -9.71 11.62 0.41
N GLY A 80 -8.76 11.35 1.32
CA GLY A 80 -8.45 12.24 2.42
C GLY A 80 -7.74 13.52 1.98
N LEU A 81 -7.53 14.40 2.95
CA LEU A 81 -6.81 15.65 2.71
C LEU A 81 -5.33 15.44 2.47
N GLY A 82 -4.83 14.23 2.78
CA GLY A 82 -3.42 13.94 2.68
C GLY A 82 -2.64 14.41 3.90
N PHE A 83 -1.34 14.33 3.81
CA PHE A 83 -0.44 14.78 4.86
C PHE A 83 0.81 15.39 4.22
N ASP A 84 1.56 16.14 5.00
CA ASP A 84 2.82 16.74 4.55
C ASP A 84 3.88 15.63 4.47
N THR A 85 4.25 15.23 3.25
CA THR A 85 5.23 14.18 3.04
C THR A 85 6.63 14.54 3.52
N GLY A 86 6.92 15.84 3.64
CA GLY A 86 8.18 16.31 4.21
C GLY A 86 8.25 16.16 5.72
N ARG A 87 7.13 15.90 6.37
CA ARG A 87 7.01 15.71 7.81
C ARG A 87 6.69 14.27 8.18
N LEU A 88 6.85 13.33 7.27
CA LEU A 88 6.64 11.93 7.59
C LEU A 88 7.52 11.52 8.76
N PRO A 89 6.94 10.84 9.77
CA PRO A 89 7.75 10.35 10.87
C PRO A 89 8.80 9.39 10.37
N ASP A 90 9.98 9.44 10.96
CA ASP A 90 10.99 8.42 10.71
C ASP A 90 10.49 7.10 11.34
N PRO A 91 10.18 6.07 10.54
CA PRO A 91 9.64 4.83 11.10
C PRO A 91 10.65 4.07 11.94
N THR A 92 11.94 4.41 11.86
CA THR A 92 12.99 3.78 12.67
C THR A 92 13.20 4.46 14.01
N HIS A 93 12.64 5.68 14.22
CA HIS A 93 12.76 6.38 15.49
C HIS A 93 11.90 5.70 16.55
N PRO A 94 12.43 5.47 17.77
CA PRO A 94 11.69 4.75 18.82
C PRO A 94 10.30 5.31 19.11
N ASP A 95 10.14 6.63 19.12
CA ASP A 95 8.84 7.26 19.39
C ASP A 95 7.82 6.96 18.29
N ASN A 96 8.29 6.76 17.05
CA ASN A 96 7.43 6.48 15.90
C ASN A 96 7.09 5.00 15.77
N LEU A 97 7.95 4.10 16.27
CA LEU A 97 7.68 2.67 16.27
C LEU A 97 6.48 2.30 17.14
N GLU A 98 6.14 3.12 18.12
CA GLU A 98 4.96 2.92 18.95
C GLU A 98 3.68 3.38 18.28
N ARG A 99 3.79 4.19 17.21
CA ARG A 99 2.63 4.64 16.43
C ARG A 99 2.29 3.59 15.39
N GLU A 100 1.04 3.20 15.36
CA GLU A 100 0.57 2.18 14.42
C GLU A 100 0.89 2.54 12.97
N TYR A 101 0.68 3.82 12.58
CA TYR A 101 0.97 4.30 11.24
C TYR A 101 2.47 4.20 10.92
N GLY A 102 3.33 4.62 11.85
CA GLY A 102 4.77 4.55 11.66
C GLY A 102 5.27 3.11 11.51
N ARG A 103 4.68 2.17 12.27
CA ARG A 103 5.02 0.75 12.15
C ARG A 103 4.62 0.21 10.79
N GLY A 104 3.44 0.60 10.28
CA GLY A 104 2.99 0.17 8.96
C GLY A 104 3.94 0.61 7.86
N LEU A 105 4.39 1.86 7.88
CA LEU A 105 5.36 2.36 6.91
C LEU A 105 6.71 1.65 7.02
N PHE A 106 7.15 1.36 8.23
CA PHE A 106 8.38 0.60 8.47
C PHE A 106 8.30 -0.78 7.82
N VAL A 107 7.19 -1.48 8.03
CA VAL A 107 6.95 -2.80 7.43
C VAL A 107 6.97 -2.70 5.90
N ILE A 108 6.24 -1.74 5.34
CA ILE A 108 6.17 -1.54 3.89
C ILE A 108 7.57 -1.35 3.30
N ARG A 109 8.37 -0.46 3.89
CA ARG A 109 9.72 -0.14 3.39
C ARG A 109 10.67 -1.33 3.41
N HIS A 110 10.43 -2.30 4.28
CA HIS A 110 11.23 -3.53 4.34
C HIS A 110 10.80 -4.59 3.33
N LEU A 111 9.57 -4.50 2.84
CA LEU A 111 9.00 -5.54 1.99
C LEU A 111 9.02 -5.21 0.50
N VAL A 112 9.16 -3.93 0.16
CA VAL A 112 9.16 -3.49 -1.25
C VAL A 112 10.49 -2.82 -1.60
N ASP A 113 10.75 -2.67 -2.89
CA ASP A 113 11.99 -2.08 -3.36
C ASP A 113 11.99 -0.56 -3.31
N ASP A 114 10.85 0.07 -3.62
CA ASP A 114 10.71 1.51 -3.56
C ASP A 114 9.33 1.90 -3.03
N VAL A 115 9.28 2.99 -2.28
CA VAL A 115 8.06 3.61 -1.79
C VAL A 115 8.11 5.09 -2.17
N ALA A 116 7.03 5.59 -2.76
CA ALA A 116 6.89 7.02 -3.08
C ALA A 116 5.51 7.50 -2.69
N PHE A 117 5.39 8.77 -2.37
CA PHE A 117 4.12 9.42 -2.06
C PHE A 117 3.80 10.45 -3.13
N ASN A 118 2.51 10.71 -3.38
CA ASN A 118 2.12 11.80 -4.27
C ASN A 118 2.28 13.14 -3.53
N GLU A 119 2.18 14.25 -4.28
CA GLU A 119 2.38 15.59 -3.71
C GLU A 119 1.38 15.93 -2.61
N LYS A 120 0.14 15.48 -2.76
CA LYS A 120 -0.91 15.72 -1.78
C LYS A 120 -0.74 14.87 -0.51
N GLY A 121 -0.01 13.76 -0.59
CA GLY A 121 0.18 12.88 0.54
C GLY A 121 -0.98 11.92 0.81
N ASN A 122 -1.92 11.79 -0.13
CA ASN A 122 -3.03 10.84 -0.03
C ASN A 122 -2.86 9.61 -0.92
N GLY A 123 -1.71 9.45 -1.51
CA GLY A 123 -1.40 8.31 -2.35
C GLY A 123 0.00 7.80 -2.10
N ILE A 124 0.13 6.48 -2.06
CA ILE A 124 1.41 5.79 -1.93
C ILE A 124 1.62 4.90 -3.13
N CYS A 125 2.84 4.84 -3.61
CA CYS A 125 3.23 3.98 -4.72
C CYS A 125 4.26 2.98 -4.23
N LEU A 126 3.97 1.70 -4.37
CA LEU A 126 4.84 0.60 -3.99
C LEU A 126 5.41 -0.04 -5.25
N THR A 127 6.72 -0.20 -5.31
CA THR A 127 7.38 -0.87 -6.43
C THR A 127 8.09 -2.11 -5.94
N LEU A 128 7.78 -3.26 -6.57
CA LEU A 128 8.47 -4.52 -6.34
C LEU A 128 9.13 -4.96 -7.65
N ARG A 129 10.43 -5.21 -7.59
CA ARG A 129 11.19 -5.65 -8.76
C ARG A 129 11.29 -7.16 -8.80
N ALA A 130 11.30 -7.69 -10.02
CA ALA A 130 11.57 -9.10 -10.25
C ALA A 130 13.04 -9.41 -9.92
N GLY A 131 13.25 -10.52 -9.33
CA GLY A 131 14.59 -10.96 -8.98
C GLY A 131 14.91 -10.80 -7.55
#